data_af5d4dfab608b9430be226d467df723e
#
_entry.id   af5d4dfab608b9430be226d467df723e
#
_cell.length_a   1.000
_cell.length_b   1.000
_cell.length_c   1.000
_cell.angle_alpha   90.00
_cell.angle_beta   90.00
_cell.angle_gamma   90.00
#
_symmetry.space_group_name_H-M   'P 1'
#
loop_
_entity.id
_entity.type
_entity.pdbx_description
1 polymer ?
#
loop_
_entity_poly.entity_id
_entity_poly.type
_entity_poly.pdbx_seq_one_letter_code
_entity_poly.pdbx_strand_id
1 'polypeptide(L)'
;MSNSDEEINNTFVHNTKKRKKTGRMREVMKKLRVSTHEPGDDCRCKRLKCFDRISSEQCAKLLKDFNSMNYTDEQNIYLCGLMNVCSIKRRRSRKTEEMDANFHQTHFTYKVRVIENDETKEEPVCYKVFLSIFGITKGKLEYLQKSLKMSGTAPSDKRGKSGSNKRLDNNIKDLICNHIKSFKGRQSHYSLNDTKKEYLPEDPYIKKMYKLYLDAYESQNHVSYETYRTIFNTEFNISFGYPRTD
;
A
#
# COMPACT_ATOMS: atom_id res chain seq x y z
N MET A 1 -17.05 32.44 53.61
CA MET A 1 -16.71 33.32 52.47
C MET A 1 -15.33 32.95 52.02
N SER A 2 -15.18 32.18 51.03
CA SER A 2 -13.91 31.98 50.29
C SER A 2 -14.29 31.29 48.97
N ASN A 3 -14.25 32.08 47.92
CA ASN A 3 -14.42 31.67 46.53
C ASN A 3 -13.17 30.92 46.09
N SER A 4 -13.32 29.73 45.58
CA SER A 4 -12.30 29.03 44.83
C SER A 4 -12.65 29.09 43.36
N ASP A 5 -11.90 29.89 42.60
CA ASP A 5 -11.94 30.00 41.16
C ASP A 5 -11.35 28.73 40.56
N GLU A 6 -12.18 27.95 39.86
CA GLU A 6 -11.72 26.85 39.02
C GLU A 6 -11.23 27.42 37.66
N GLU A 7 -9.90 27.44 37.48
CA GLU A 7 -9.27 27.68 36.20
C GLU A 7 -9.52 26.51 35.25
N ILE A 8 -10.33 26.74 34.23
CA ILE A 8 -10.54 25.82 33.12
C ILE A 8 -9.32 25.92 32.20
N ASN A 9 -8.39 24.98 32.33
CA ASN A 9 -7.26 24.80 31.42
C ASN A 9 -7.75 24.30 30.06
N ASN A 10 -7.95 25.22 29.15
CA ASN A 10 -8.29 24.95 27.75
C ASN A 10 -7.01 24.60 26.97
N THR A 11 -6.58 23.34 27.02
CA THR A 11 -5.47 22.86 26.21
C THR A 11 -5.89 22.77 24.73
N PHE A 12 -5.55 23.79 23.97
CA PHE A 12 -5.63 23.77 22.51
C PHE A 12 -4.73 22.66 21.96
N VAL A 13 -5.31 21.52 21.59
CA VAL A 13 -4.63 20.48 20.85
C VAL A 13 -4.39 21.00 19.42
N HIS A 14 -3.17 21.47 19.18
CA HIS A 14 -2.71 21.82 17.84
C HIS A 14 -2.68 20.56 16.97
N ASN A 15 -3.70 20.37 16.18
CA ASN A 15 -3.77 19.31 15.16
C ASN A 15 -2.78 19.66 14.02
N THR A 16 -1.52 19.31 14.19
CA THR A 16 -0.50 19.48 13.15
C THR A 16 -0.87 18.60 11.96
N LYS A 17 -1.34 19.24 10.89
CA LYS A 17 -1.64 18.57 9.60
C LYS A 17 -0.40 17.80 9.16
N LYS A 18 -0.43 16.46 9.25
CA LYS A 18 0.65 15.60 8.76
C LYS A 18 0.90 15.93 7.29
N ARG A 19 2.05 16.54 6.97
CA ARG A 19 2.47 16.82 5.58
C ARG A 19 2.37 15.52 4.78
N LYS A 20 1.64 15.53 3.67
CA LYS A 20 1.60 14.40 2.73
C LYS A 20 3.03 14.14 2.25
N LYS A 21 3.60 12.99 2.59
CA LYS A 21 4.92 12.58 2.10
C LYS A 21 4.89 12.58 0.57
N THR A 22 5.87 13.22 -0.07
CA THR A 22 6.00 13.24 -1.53
C THR A 22 6.11 11.81 -2.08
N GLY A 23 5.72 11.56 -3.33
CA GLY A 23 5.76 10.24 -3.96
C GLY A 23 7.13 9.58 -3.81
N ARG A 24 8.21 10.35 -4.00
CA ARG A 24 9.61 9.92 -3.83
C ARG A 24 9.89 9.36 -2.42
N MET A 25 9.41 10.04 -1.36
CA MET A 25 9.60 9.55 0.02
C MET A 25 8.83 8.26 0.30
N ARG A 26 7.66 8.08 -0.31
CA ARG A 26 6.90 6.82 -0.18
C ARG A 26 7.63 5.66 -0.84
N GLU A 27 8.23 5.89 -2.01
CA GLU A 27 9.01 4.88 -2.72
C GLU A 27 10.28 4.50 -1.96
N VAL A 28 11.02 5.49 -1.45
CA VAL A 28 12.20 5.25 -0.61
C VAL A 28 11.83 4.40 0.60
N MET A 29 10.76 4.75 1.33
CA MET A 29 10.29 3.98 2.49
C MET A 29 9.79 2.58 2.10
N LYS A 30 9.20 2.43 0.91
CA LYS A 30 8.81 1.11 0.39
C LYS A 30 10.02 0.24 0.08
N LYS A 31 11.02 0.77 -0.60
CA LYS A 31 12.28 0.09 -0.91
C LYS A 31 13.02 -0.32 0.37
N LEU A 32 13.13 0.60 1.34
CA LEU A 32 13.78 0.31 2.62
C LEU A 32 13.10 -0.87 3.35
N ARG A 33 11.76 -0.93 3.37
CA ARG A 33 11.03 -2.04 3.99
C ARG A 33 11.21 -3.37 3.27
N VAL A 34 11.44 -3.34 1.96
CA VAL A 34 11.66 -4.54 1.16
C VAL A 34 13.07 -5.08 1.38
N SER A 35 14.05 -4.22 1.62
CA SER A 35 15.47 -4.57 1.78
C SER A 35 15.93 -4.87 3.21
N THR A 36 15.02 -4.90 4.19
CA THR A 36 15.37 -5.08 5.61
C THR A 36 14.91 -6.42 6.19
N HIS A 37 15.13 -7.51 5.46
CA HIS A 37 14.93 -8.83 6.02
C HIS A 37 16.14 -9.24 6.85
N GLU A 38 15.90 -9.90 7.99
CA GLU A 38 16.92 -10.42 8.88
C GLU A 38 16.83 -11.95 8.94
N PRO A 39 17.97 -12.66 9.08
CA PRO A 39 17.94 -14.11 9.21
C PRO A 39 17.26 -14.51 10.51
N GLY A 40 16.52 -15.60 10.48
CA GLY A 40 15.91 -16.19 11.66
C GLY A 40 16.78 -17.29 12.29
N ASP A 41 16.20 -18.02 13.24
CA ASP A 41 16.89 -19.07 13.99
C ASP A 41 17.21 -20.32 13.15
N ASP A 42 18.18 -21.09 13.62
CA ASP A 42 18.49 -22.41 13.09
C ASP A 42 17.32 -23.39 13.29
N CYS A 43 17.01 -24.18 12.26
CA CYS A 43 15.93 -25.15 12.28
C CYS A 43 16.19 -26.39 13.15
N ARG A 44 17.44 -26.73 13.43
CA ARG A 44 17.90 -27.95 14.12
C ARG A 44 17.24 -29.25 13.60
N CYS A 45 16.96 -29.31 12.28
CA CYS A 45 16.24 -30.45 11.74
C CYS A 45 17.17 -31.66 11.50
N LYS A 46 16.76 -32.82 12.03
CA LYS A 46 17.54 -34.08 11.89
C LYS A 46 17.39 -34.67 10.47
N ARG A 47 16.30 -34.39 9.75
CA ARG A 47 15.99 -35.02 8.46
C ARG A 47 16.82 -34.50 7.29
N LEU A 48 16.90 -33.19 7.11
CA LEU A 48 17.60 -32.58 5.98
C LEU A 48 18.98 -32.03 6.37
N LYS A 49 19.25 -31.89 7.66
CA LYS A 49 20.51 -31.34 8.19
C LYS A 49 20.93 -30.08 7.44
N CYS A 50 19.99 -29.12 7.35
CA CYS A 50 20.05 -28.00 6.40
C CYS A 50 21.30 -27.14 6.60
N PHE A 51 21.65 -26.80 7.86
CA PHE A 51 22.80 -25.98 8.17
C PHE A 51 24.13 -26.72 8.17
N ASP A 52 24.09 -28.08 8.08
CA ASP A 52 25.31 -28.88 7.82
C ASP A 52 25.68 -28.86 6.32
N ARG A 53 24.69 -28.58 5.44
CA ARG A 53 24.88 -28.53 3.98
C ARG A 53 25.10 -27.12 3.44
N ILE A 54 24.57 -26.12 4.12
CA ILE A 54 24.61 -24.72 3.69
C ILE A 54 25.44 -23.97 4.72
N SER A 55 26.56 -23.38 4.27
CA SER A 55 27.42 -22.62 5.15
C SER A 55 26.79 -21.29 5.59
N SER A 56 27.27 -20.74 6.70
CA SER A 56 26.84 -19.43 7.19
C SER A 56 27.06 -18.32 6.14
N GLU A 57 28.16 -18.40 5.40
CA GLU A 57 28.49 -17.44 4.33
C GLU A 57 27.49 -17.52 3.17
N GLN A 58 27.11 -18.75 2.76
CA GLN A 58 26.10 -18.97 1.74
C GLN A 58 24.74 -18.45 2.18
N CYS A 59 24.36 -18.64 3.45
CA CYS A 59 23.13 -18.08 4.00
C CYS A 59 23.15 -16.56 3.97
N ALA A 60 24.24 -15.92 4.37
CA ALA A 60 24.40 -14.47 4.34
C ALA A 60 24.35 -13.91 2.92
N LYS A 61 24.95 -14.60 1.95
CA LYS A 61 24.88 -14.24 0.53
C LYS A 61 23.46 -14.33 -0.01
N LEU A 62 22.75 -15.42 0.24
CA LEU A 62 21.34 -15.60 -0.17
C LEU A 62 20.44 -14.49 0.39
N LEU A 63 20.60 -14.13 1.66
CA LEU A 63 19.85 -13.04 2.27
C LEU A 63 20.21 -11.68 1.64
N LYS A 64 21.48 -11.42 1.42
CA LYS A 64 21.94 -10.18 0.79
C LYS A 64 21.40 -10.05 -0.63
N ASP A 65 21.45 -11.10 -1.44
CA ASP A 65 20.93 -11.12 -2.81
C ASP A 65 19.40 -10.94 -2.81
N PHE A 66 18.69 -11.56 -1.87
CA PHE A 66 17.26 -11.39 -1.69
C PHE A 66 16.89 -9.94 -1.28
N ASN A 67 17.65 -9.34 -0.37
CA ASN A 67 17.44 -7.95 0.06
C ASN A 67 17.82 -6.92 -1.01
N SER A 68 18.68 -7.27 -1.98
CA SER A 68 19.04 -6.39 -3.10
C SER A 68 17.87 -6.20 -4.09
N MET A 69 16.88 -7.08 -4.08
CA MET A 69 15.71 -6.96 -4.92
C MET A 69 14.84 -5.77 -4.49
N ASN A 70 14.62 -4.82 -5.40
CA ASN A 70 13.96 -3.54 -5.09
C ASN A 70 12.45 -3.62 -4.95
N TYR A 71 11.83 -4.65 -5.53
CA TYR A 71 10.37 -4.77 -5.59
C TYR A 71 9.89 -6.06 -4.93
N THR A 72 8.76 -5.96 -4.24
CA THR A 72 8.10 -7.12 -3.64
C THR A 72 7.72 -8.19 -4.68
N ASP A 73 7.41 -7.77 -5.90
CA ASP A 73 7.06 -8.69 -6.99
C ASP A 73 8.26 -9.54 -7.39
N GLU A 74 9.46 -8.97 -7.47
CA GLU A 74 10.72 -9.68 -7.72
C GLU A 74 11.00 -10.70 -6.61
N GLN A 75 10.88 -10.28 -5.35
CA GLN A 75 11.02 -11.18 -4.20
C GLN A 75 9.99 -12.31 -4.21
N ASN A 76 8.73 -12.02 -4.58
CA ASN A 76 7.70 -13.05 -4.68
C ASN A 76 8.02 -14.08 -5.77
N ILE A 77 8.45 -13.62 -6.96
CA ILE A 77 8.84 -14.46 -8.08
C ILE A 77 10.03 -15.35 -7.69
N TYR A 78 11.05 -14.76 -7.08
CA TYR A 78 12.23 -15.47 -6.62
C TYR A 78 11.87 -16.58 -5.63
N LEU A 79 11.12 -16.27 -4.57
CA LEU A 79 10.69 -17.25 -3.58
C LEU A 79 9.80 -18.35 -4.18
N CYS A 80 8.89 -17.98 -5.08
CA CYS A 80 8.04 -18.96 -5.77
C CYS A 80 8.85 -19.91 -6.65
N GLY A 81 9.92 -19.44 -7.30
CA GLY A 81 10.84 -20.29 -8.08
C GLY A 81 11.66 -21.28 -7.25
N LEU A 82 11.71 -21.07 -5.92
CA LEU A 82 12.37 -21.96 -4.96
C LEU A 82 11.42 -22.97 -4.29
N MET A 83 10.13 -22.96 -4.65
CA MET A 83 9.10 -23.83 -4.11
C MET A 83 8.54 -24.75 -5.19
N ASN A 84 8.36 -26.03 -4.87
CA ASN A 84 7.64 -26.96 -5.72
C ASN A 84 6.34 -27.40 -5.05
N VAL A 85 5.26 -27.41 -5.82
CA VAL A 85 3.95 -27.92 -5.41
C VAL A 85 3.92 -29.43 -5.72
N CYS A 86 3.74 -30.25 -4.71
CA CYS A 86 3.72 -31.70 -4.84
C CYS A 86 2.32 -32.24 -4.50
N SER A 87 1.83 -33.18 -5.32
CA SER A 87 0.63 -33.94 -4.99
C SER A 87 0.89 -34.93 -3.86
N ILE A 88 -0.09 -35.14 -2.99
CA ILE A 88 0.03 -36.08 -1.88
C ILE A 88 -0.39 -37.45 -2.40
N LYS A 89 0.60 -38.38 -2.55
CA LYS A 89 0.37 -39.75 -3.04
C LYS A 89 -0.26 -40.64 -1.98
N ARG A 90 0.01 -40.42 -0.68
CA ARG A 90 -0.46 -41.30 0.41
C ARG A 90 -0.94 -40.44 1.58
N ARG A 91 -2.17 -40.69 2.01
CA ARG A 91 -2.79 -39.99 3.16
C ARG A 91 -2.90 -40.94 4.34
N ARG A 92 -2.52 -40.50 5.53
CA ARG A 92 -2.69 -41.25 6.77
C ARG A 92 -3.40 -40.34 7.75
N SER A 93 -4.61 -40.68 8.16
CA SER A 93 -5.29 -40.01 9.25
C SER A 93 -4.61 -40.39 10.58
N ARG A 94 -4.48 -39.43 11.48
CA ARG A 94 -4.13 -39.68 12.89
C ARG A 94 -5.40 -39.75 13.76
N LYS A 95 -6.55 -39.41 13.18
CA LYS A 95 -7.84 -39.46 13.86
C LYS A 95 -8.55 -40.78 13.52
N THR A 96 -9.31 -41.25 14.46
CA THR A 96 -10.04 -42.52 14.36
C THR A 96 -11.13 -42.43 13.28
N GLU A 97 -11.83 -41.27 13.23
CA GLU A 97 -12.86 -41.01 12.24
C GLU A 97 -12.28 -40.23 11.07
N GLU A 98 -12.48 -40.72 9.86
CA GLU A 98 -11.95 -40.14 8.62
C GLU A 98 -12.61 -38.81 8.29
N MET A 99 -13.88 -38.59 8.69
CA MET A 99 -14.64 -37.38 8.50
C MET A 99 -14.08 -36.19 9.31
N ASP A 100 -13.41 -36.45 10.43
CA ASP A 100 -12.78 -35.46 11.27
C ASP A 100 -11.36 -35.08 10.82
N ALA A 101 -10.84 -35.78 9.81
CA ALA A 101 -9.48 -35.58 9.34
C ALA A 101 -9.39 -34.46 8.31
N ASN A 102 -8.71 -33.39 8.66
CA ASN A 102 -8.41 -32.28 7.73
C ASN A 102 -7.23 -32.66 6.82
N PHE A 103 -7.52 -33.22 5.66
CA PHE A 103 -6.49 -33.61 4.71
C PHE A 103 -6.05 -32.46 3.83
N HIS A 104 -4.75 -32.13 3.87
CA HIS A 104 -4.15 -31.24 2.90
C HIS A 104 -4.16 -31.88 1.50
N GLN A 105 -4.51 -31.12 0.48
CA GLN A 105 -4.53 -31.58 -0.91
C GLN A 105 -3.14 -31.57 -1.55
N THR A 106 -2.28 -30.68 -1.12
CA THR A 106 -0.95 -30.42 -1.66
C THR A 106 0.06 -30.30 -0.54
N HIS A 107 1.30 -30.60 -0.86
CA HIS A 107 2.45 -30.39 0.01
C HIS A 107 3.50 -29.60 -0.78
N PHE A 108 4.30 -28.81 -0.09
CA PHE A 108 5.33 -27.99 -0.68
C PHE A 108 6.72 -28.50 -0.27
N THR A 109 7.63 -28.52 -1.24
CA THR A 109 9.06 -28.72 -0.99
C THR A 109 9.79 -27.43 -1.29
N TYR A 110 10.87 -27.18 -0.56
CA TYR A 110 11.64 -25.95 -0.63
C TYR A 110 13.08 -26.26 -0.97
N LYS A 111 13.69 -25.40 -1.74
CA LYS A 111 15.10 -25.47 -2.11
C LYS A 111 15.71 -24.09 -2.05
N VAL A 112 17.02 -24.04 -2.00
CA VAL A 112 17.82 -22.81 -2.17
C VAL A 112 18.85 -23.06 -3.24
N ARG A 113 19.31 -21.99 -3.91
CA ARG A 113 20.37 -22.05 -4.92
C ARG A 113 21.63 -21.49 -4.33
N VAL A 114 22.60 -22.35 -4.09
CA VAL A 114 23.92 -21.98 -3.59
C VAL A 114 24.95 -22.05 -4.73
N ILE A 115 25.90 -21.17 -4.71
CA ILE A 115 27.02 -21.17 -5.67
C ILE A 115 28.19 -21.89 -4.99
N GLU A 116 28.67 -22.95 -5.60
CA GLU A 116 29.82 -23.74 -5.16
C GLU A 116 30.71 -23.98 -6.39
N ASN A 117 31.99 -23.59 -6.31
CA ASN A 117 32.94 -23.72 -7.43
C ASN A 117 32.44 -23.10 -8.75
N ASP A 118 31.84 -21.92 -8.71
CA ASP A 118 31.22 -21.21 -9.84
C ASP A 118 30.00 -21.94 -10.48
N GLU A 119 29.56 -23.04 -9.91
CA GLU A 119 28.35 -23.73 -10.33
C GLU A 119 27.18 -23.46 -9.38
N THR A 120 25.97 -23.34 -9.96
CA THR A 120 24.75 -23.17 -9.17
C THR A 120 24.18 -24.54 -8.80
N LYS A 121 24.13 -24.83 -7.51
CA LYS A 121 23.58 -26.06 -6.95
C LYS A 121 22.28 -25.80 -6.23
N GLU A 122 21.27 -26.65 -6.44
CA GLU A 122 20.00 -26.60 -5.72
C GLU A 122 20.04 -27.53 -4.51
N GLU A 123 19.96 -26.95 -3.31
CA GLU A 123 19.92 -27.71 -2.05
C GLU A 123 18.54 -27.71 -1.45
N PRO A 124 17.97 -28.92 -1.15
CA PRO A 124 16.67 -29.02 -0.50
C PRO A 124 16.75 -28.58 0.96
N VAL A 125 15.79 -27.75 1.37
CA VAL A 125 15.70 -27.23 2.73
C VAL A 125 14.37 -27.50 3.37
N CYS A 126 14.31 -27.51 4.70
CA CYS A 126 13.06 -27.59 5.41
C CYS A 126 12.33 -26.24 5.45
N TYR A 127 11.02 -26.29 5.73
CA TYR A 127 10.18 -25.11 5.88
C TYR A 127 10.76 -24.04 6.83
N LYS A 128 11.30 -24.45 7.99
CA LYS A 128 11.86 -23.51 8.99
C LYS A 128 13.08 -22.79 8.45
N VAL A 129 14.00 -23.52 7.79
CA VAL A 129 15.20 -22.91 7.19
C VAL A 129 14.86 -21.97 6.06
N PHE A 130 13.88 -22.31 5.24
CA PHE A 130 13.43 -21.42 4.18
C PHE A 130 12.93 -20.08 4.73
N LEU A 131 12.18 -20.08 5.82
CA LEU A 131 11.77 -18.84 6.52
C LEU A 131 12.98 -18.11 7.10
N SER A 132 13.89 -18.86 7.74
CA SER A 132 15.06 -18.31 8.44
C SER A 132 16.04 -17.64 7.50
N ILE A 133 16.44 -18.30 6.40
CA ILE A 133 17.42 -17.76 5.46
C ILE A 133 16.93 -16.44 4.84
N PHE A 134 15.66 -16.40 4.42
CA PHE A 134 15.11 -15.21 3.76
C PHE A 134 14.47 -14.19 4.73
N GLY A 135 14.47 -14.46 6.03
CA GLY A 135 13.88 -13.57 7.04
C GLY A 135 12.38 -13.28 6.81
N ILE A 136 11.65 -14.23 6.19
CA ILE A 136 10.24 -14.05 5.87
C ILE A 136 9.33 -14.67 6.93
N THR A 137 8.14 -14.10 7.09
CA THR A 137 7.15 -14.61 8.03
C THR A 137 6.39 -15.82 7.45
N LYS A 138 5.83 -16.64 8.35
CA LYS A 138 4.95 -17.76 8.00
C LYS A 138 3.78 -17.28 7.13
N GLY A 139 3.13 -16.17 7.49
CA GLY A 139 2.01 -15.62 6.73
C GLY A 139 2.38 -15.20 5.30
N LYS A 140 3.59 -14.66 5.10
CA LYS A 140 4.12 -14.36 3.76
C LYS A 140 4.26 -15.64 2.93
N LEU A 141 4.83 -16.70 3.50
CA LEU A 141 5.00 -17.97 2.81
C LEU A 141 3.67 -18.63 2.47
N GLU A 142 2.72 -18.66 3.41
CA GLU A 142 1.37 -19.20 3.18
C GLU A 142 0.63 -18.45 2.05
N TYR A 143 0.80 -17.13 1.98
CA TYR A 143 0.26 -16.34 0.89
C TYR A 143 0.85 -16.73 -0.47
N LEU A 144 2.17 -16.93 -0.55
CA LEU A 144 2.84 -17.40 -1.78
C LEU A 144 2.38 -18.81 -2.16
N GLN A 145 2.31 -19.74 -1.20
CA GLN A 145 1.81 -21.11 -1.41
C GLN A 145 0.39 -21.12 -1.94
N LYS A 146 -0.50 -20.29 -1.37
CA LYS A 146 -1.89 -20.16 -1.84
C LYS A 146 -1.94 -19.69 -3.29
N SER A 147 -1.13 -18.72 -3.68
CA SER A 147 -1.07 -18.24 -5.06
C SER A 147 -0.57 -19.32 -6.01
N LEU A 148 0.55 -19.97 -5.67
CA LEU A 148 1.09 -21.06 -6.49
C LEU A 148 0.09 -22.22 -6.66
N LYS A 149 -0.65 -22.58 -5.61
CA LYS A 149 -1.68 -23.63 -5.68
C LYS A 149 -2.84 -23.24 -6.59
N MET A 150 -3.26 -21.96 -6.58
CA MET A 150 -4.45 -21.50 -7.30
C MET A 150 -4.16 -21.09 -8.75
N SER A 151 -3.08 -20.38 -8.98
CA SER A 151 -2.76 -19.77 -10.29
C SER A 151 -1.48 -20.30 -10.93
N GLY A 152 -0.67 -21.06 -10.19
CA GLY A 152 0.65 -21.49 -10.66
C GLY A 152 1.69 -20.36 -10.74
N THR A 153 1.33 -19.15 -10.35
CA THR A 153 2.17 -17.95 -10.50
C THR A 153 2.41 -17.23 -9.16
N ALA A 154 3.47 -16.45 -9.12
CA ALA A 154 3.74 -15.57 -7.99
C ALA A 154 2.69 -14.45 -7.89
N PRO A 155 2.20 -14.11 -6.68
CA PRO A 155 1.24 -13.04 -6.52
C PRO A 155 1.87 -11.67 -6.74
N SER A 156 1.16 -10.78 -7.44
CA SER A 156 1.57 -9.40 -7.62
C SER A 156 1.31 -8.56 -6.36
N ASP A 157 2.15 -7.55 -6.14
CA ASP A 157 1.95 -6.57 -5.08
C ASP A 157 0.80 -5.61 -5.43
N LYS A 158 -0.31 -5.75 -4.73
CA LYS A 158 -1.51 -4.91 -4.89
C LYS A 158 -1.51 -3.69 -3.96
N ARG A 159 -0.47 -3.49 -3.13
CA ARG A 159 -0.39 -2.36 -2.20
C ARG A 159 -0.33 -1.05 -2.97
N GLY A 160 -1.23 -0.14 -2.64
CA GLY A 160 -1.35 1.17 -3.31
C GLY A 160 -1.99 1.14 -4.70
N LYS A 161 -2.38 -0.04 -5.21
CA LYS A 161 -3.08 -0.20 -6.51
C LYS A 161 -4.60 -0.37 -6.34
N SER A 162 -5.08 -0.66 -5.15
CA SER A 162 -6.52 -0.64 -4.89
C SER A 162 -6.99 0.81 -4.93
N GLY A 163 -7.89 1.12 -5.86
CA GLY A 163 -8.60 2.39 -5.85
C GLY A 163 -9.21 2.59 -4.46
N SER A 164 -9.04 3.77 -3.88
CA SER A 164 -9.70 4.10 -2.64
C SER A 164 -11.21 3.91 -2.84
N ASN A 165 -11.88 3.14 -1.97
CA ASN A 165 -13.34 3.06 -1.92
C ASN A 165 -14.00 4.43 -1.68
N LYS A 166 -13.18 5.44 -1.33
CA LYS A 166 -13.56 6.85 -1.18
C LYS A 166 -13.24 7.70 -2.40
N ARG A 167 -12.87 7.09 -3.55
CA ARG A 167 -12.66 7.85 -4.77
C ARG A 167 -14.02 8.34 -5.25
N LEU A 168 -14.13 9.67 -5.38
CA LEU A 168 -15.33 10.29 -5.91
C LEU A 168 -15.60 9.76 -7.32
N ASP A 169 -16.86 9.47 -7.63
CA ASP A 169 -17.27 9.11 -8.98
C ASP A 169 -16.95 10.26 -9.93
N ASN A 170 -16.46 9.92 -11.13
CA ASN A 170 -16.11 10.91 -12.14
C ASN A 170 -17.34 11.74 -12.55
N ASN A 171 -18.52 11.12 -12.64
CA ASN A 171 -19.76 11.82 -12.95
C ASN A 171 -20.07 12.91 -11.91
N ILE A 172 -19.92 12.61 -10.62
CA ILE A 172 -20.14 13.60 -9.54
C ILE A 172 -19.06 14.69 -9.59
N LYS A 173 -17.80 14.32 -9.91
CA LYS A 173 -16.73 15.31 -10.08
C LYS A 173 -17.07 16.27 -11.23
N ASP A 174 -17.54 15.75 -12.36
CA ASP A 174 -17.92 16.55 -13.53
C ASP A 174 -19.12 17.47 -13.24
N LEU A 175 -20.11 16.99 -12.48
CA LEU A 175 -21.22 17.84 -12.01
C LEU A 175 -20.73 19.01 -11.18
N ILE A 176 -19.80 18.76 -10.24
CA ILE A 176 -19.22 19.84 -9.42
C ILE A 176 -18.43 20.81 -10.29
N CYS A 177 -17.61 20.31 -11.21
CA CYS A 177 -16.85 21.15 -12.13
C CYS A 177 -17.78 22.02 -12.99
N ASN A 178 -18.84 21.46 -13.54
CA ASN A 178 -19.83 22.19 -14.33
C ASN A 178 -20.58 23.26 -13.50
N HIS A 179 -20.92 22.91 -12.26
CA HIS A 179 -21.52 23.90 -11.34
C HIS A 179 -20.56 25.06 -11.04
N ILE A 180 -19.26 24.78 -10.80
CA ILE A 180 -18.27 25.85 -10.56
C ILE A 180 -18.08 26.72 -11.83
N LYS A 181 -18.03 26.12 -13.02
CA LYS A 181 -17.94 26.82 -14.30
C LYS A 181 -19.17 27.66 -14.64
N SER A 182 -20.33 27.38 -14.04
CA SER A 182 -21.55 28.20 -14.26
C SER A 182 -21.42 29.62 -13.69
N PHE A 183 -20.51 29.82 -12.73
CA PHE A 183 -20.22 31.15 -12.19
C PHE A 183 -19.26 31.88 -13.17
N LYS A 184 -19.73 32.98 -13.72
CA LYS A 184 -18.96 33.80 -14.66
C LYS A 184 -17.86 34.57 -13.93
N GLY A 185 -16.61 34.14 -14.10
CA GLY A 185 -15.43 34.86 -13.65
C GLY A 185 -15.05 36.00 -14.60
N ARG A 186 -14.35 37.01 -14.08
CA ARG A 186 -13.71 38.05 -14.85
C ARG A 186 -12.21 37.78 -14.95
N GLN A 187 -11.64 37.92 -16.12
CA GLN A 187 -10.19 37.85 -16.31
C GLN A 187 -9.58 39.22 -15.99
N SER A 188 -8.39 39.23 -15.39
CA SER A 188 -7.65 40.49 -15.18
C SER A 188 -7.03 40.93 -16.48
N HIS A 189 -7.21 42.21 -16.84
CA HIS A 189 -6.57 42.82 -18.00
C HIS A 189 -5.05 42.93 -17.88
N TYR A 190 -4.53 42.96 -16.65
CA TYR A 190 -3.11 43.17 -16.36
C TYR A 190 -2.28 41.86 -16.35
N SER A 191 -2.93 40.70 -16.23
CA SER A 191 -2.23 39.42 -16.16
C SER A 191 -2.48 38.52 -17.36
N LEU A 192 -2.82 39.11 -18.53
CA LEU A 192 -3.19 38.39 -19.74
C LEU A 192 -2.12 37.42 -20.27
N ASN A 193 -0.85 37.61 -19.94
CA ASN A 193 0.26 36.84 -20.48
C ASN A 193 0.80 35.76 -19.51
N ASP A 194 0.63 35.92 -18.19
CA ASP A 194 1.31 35.01 -17.24
C ASP A 194 0.40 34.11 -16.42
N THR A 195 -0.84 34.49 -16.12
CA THR A 195 -1.72 33.66 -15.31
C THR A 195 -3.15 33.62 -15.85
N LYS A 196 -3.64 32.42 -16.17
CA LYS A 196 -5.06 32.16 -16.49
C LYS A 196 -5.93 32.20 -15.22
N LYS A 197 -5.79 33.28 -14.42
CA LYS A 197 -6.51 33.43 -13.16
C LYS A 197 -7.83 34.15 -13.40
N GLU A 198 -8.91 33.55 -12.91
CA GLU A 198 -10.23 34.14 -12.96
C GLU A 198 -10.61 34.75 -11.61
N TYR A 199 -11.37 35.83 -11.63
CA TYR A 199 -11.83 36.54 -10.45
C TYR A 199 -13.35 36.46 -10.40
N LEU A 200 -13.89 35.85 -9.35
CA LEU A 200 -15.31 35.92 -9.03
C LEU A 200 -15.59 37.15 -8.14
N PRO A 201 -16.79 37.71 -8.18
CA PRO A 201 -17.23 38.68 -7.19
C PRO A 201 -17.01 38.16 -5.76
N GLU A 202 -16.92 39.06 -4.78
CA GLU A 202 -16.78 38.65 -3.37
C GLU A 202 -17.95 37.78 -2.89
N ASP A 203 -19.13 37.96 -3.45
CA ASP A 203 -20.30 37.16 -3.26
C ASP A 203 -20.76 36.56 -4.62
N PRO A 204 -20.93 35.25 -4.78
CA PRO A 204 -20.87 34.23 -3.74
C PRO A 204 -19.45 33.71 -3.42
N TYR A 205 -19.14 33.52 -2.14
CA TYR A 205 -17.93 32.83 -1.69
C TYR A 205 -18.09 31.29 -1.69
N ILE A 206 -17.01 30.51 -1.59
CA ILE A 206 -17.01 29.03 -1.76
C ILE A 206 -18.13 28.34 -0.96
N LYS A 207 -18.34 28.74 0.30
CA LYS A 207 -19.38 28.11 1.14
C LYS A 207 -20.80 28.40 0.65
N LYS A 208 -21.03 29.58 0.06
CA LYS A 208 -22.30 29.94 -0.55
C LYS A 208 -22.49 29.18 -1.88
N MET A 209 -21.44 29.09 -2.69
CA MET A 209 -21.45 28.26 -3.90
C MET A 209 -21.78 26.79 -3.59
N TYR A 210 -21.20 26.27 -2.52
CA TYR A 210 -21.50 24.89 -2.06
C TYR A 210 -22.99 24.73 -1.65
N LYS A 211 -23.58 25.71 -0.98
CA LYS A 211 -25.01 25.67 -0.67
C LYS A 211 -25.86 25.67 -1.94
N LEU A 212 -25.55 26.53 -2.91
CA LEU A 212 -26.23 26.56 -4.21
C LEU A 212 -26.07 25.24 -4.97
N TYR A 213 -24.92 24.56 -4.83
CA TYR A 213 -24.74 23.21 -5.37
C TYR A 213 -25.68 22.20 -4.72
N LEU A 214 -25.85 22.23 -3.40
CA LEU A 214 -26.77 21.33 -2.70
C LEU A 214 -28.24 21.59 -3.09
N ASP A 215 -28.60 22.85 -3.34
CA ASP A 215 -29.95 23.23 -3.73
C ASP A 215 -30.26 22.87 -5.20
N ALA A 216 -29.23 22.86 -6.06
CA ALA A 216 -29.37 22.62 -7.49
C ALA A 216 -29.38 21.12 -7.88
N TYR A 217 -28.83 20.24 -7.05
CA TYR A 217 -28.69 18.81 -7.37
C TYR A 217 -29.34 17.91 -6.34
N GLU A 218 -29.76 16.72 -6.78
CA GLU A 218 -30.38 15.72 -5.90
C GLU A 218 -29.43 15.19 -4.84
N SER A 219 -29.94 14.76 -3.69
CA SER A 219 -29.19 14.30 -2.52
C SER A 219 -28.18 13.17 -2.83
N GLN A 220 -28.45 12.30 -3.82
CA GLN A 220 -27.56 11.23 -4.24
C GLN A 220 -26.24 11.75 -4.83
N ASN A 221 -26.23 12.98 -5.36
CA ASN A 221 -25.07 13.64 -5.94
C ASN A 221 -24.37 14.58 -4.93
N HIS A 222 -24.85 14.69 -3.72
CA HIS A 222 -24.27 15.55 -2.70
C HIS A 222 -22.93 15.01 -2.23
N VAL A 223 -21.98 15.91 -2.05
CA VAL A 223 -20.66 15.63 -1.47
C VAL A 223 -20.45 16.46 -0.21
N SER A 224 -19.41 16.15 0.56
CA SER A 224 -19.04 16.99 1.69
C SER A 224 -18.46 18.34 1.21
N TYR A 225 -18.62 19.38 2.03
CA TYR A 225 -18.03 20.71 1.76
C TYR A 225 -16.52 20.63 1.48
N GLU A 226 -15.78 19.79 2.23
CA GLU A 226 -14.33 19.63 2.02
C GLU A 226 -14.01 19.00 0.66
N THR A 227 -14.85 18.11 0.15
CA THR A 227 -14.70 17.54 -1.20
C THR A 227 -14.92 18.60 -2.26
N TYR A 228 -16.01 19.37 -2.16
CA TYR A 228 -16.31 20.48 -3.07
C TYR A 228 -15.18 21.53 -3.07
N ARG A 229 -14.75 21.98 -1.90
CA ARG A 229 -13.65 22.90 -1.72
C ARG A 229 -12.32 22.39 -2.27
N THR A 230 -12.05 21.09 -2.12
CA THR A 230 -10.83 20.49 -2.66
C THR A 230 -10.84 20.55 -4.18
N ILE A 231 -11.95 20.21 -4.83
CA ILE A 231 -12.11 20.29 -6.29
C ILE A 231 -11.96 21.73 -6.76
N PHE A 232 -12.62 22.68 -6.08
CA PHE A 232 -12.48 24.11 -6.40
C PHE A 232 -11.01 24.56 -6.38
N ASN A 233 -10.25 24.20 -5.36
CA ASN A 233 -8.84 24.61 -5.21
C ASN A 233 -7.85 23.83 -6.10
N THR A 234 -8.20 22.64 -6.59
CA THR A 234 -7.27 21.81 -7.36
C THR A 234 -7.51 21.89 -8.87
N GLU A 235 -8.74 22.05 -9.28
CA GLU A 235 -9.12 22.06 -10.70
C GLU A 235 -9.26 23.48 -11.27
N PHE A 236 -9.40 24.50 -10.42
CA PHE A 236 -9.66 25.86 -10.83
C PHE A 236 -8.64 26.83 -10.24
N ASN A 237 -8.25 27.82 -11.05
CA ASN A 237 -7.42 28.93 -10.63
C ASN A 237 -8.31 30.19 -10.46
N ILE A 238 -9.21 30.13 -9.47
CA ILE A 238 -10.21 31.17 -9.22
C ILE A 238 -9.89 31.89 -7.89
N SER A 239 -10.00 33.21 -7.87
CA SER A 239 -9.98 34.04 -6.66
C SER A 239 -11.26 34.85 -6.53
N PHE A 240 -11.57 35.27 -5.30
CA PHE A 240 -12.70 36.16 -5.02
C PHE A 240 -12.22 37.61 -4.91
N GLY A 241 -13.10 38.55 -5.30
CA GLY A 241 -12.84 39.97 -5.29
C GLY A 241 -12.31 40.52 -6.61
N TYR A 242 -11.86 41.76 -6.61
CA TYR A 242 -11.30 42.41 -7.77
C TYR A 242 -9.79 42.17 -7.88
N PRO A 243 -9.23 42.10 -9.11
CA PRO A 243 -7.78 42.09 -9.28
C PRO A 243 -7.23 43.41 -8.69
N ARG A 244 -6.16 43.32 -7.89
CA ARG A 244 -5.46 44.49 -7.40
C ARG A 244 -4.84 45.20 -8.60
N THR A 245 -5.15 46.47 -8.74
CA THR A 245 -4.44 47.39 -9.63
C THR A 245 -3.28 47.92 -8.81
N ASP A 246 -2.08 47.46 -9.10
CA ASP A 246 -0.87 48.10 -8.58
C ASP A 246 -0.58 49.39 -9.37
#